data_684c4d308eb50f64710289c169c3d506
#
_entry.id   684c4d308eb50f64710289c169c3d506
#
_cell.length_a   1.000
_cell.length_b   1.000
_cell.length_c   1.000
_cell.angle_alpha   90.00
_cell.angle_beta   90.00
_cell.angle_gamma   90.00
#
_symmetry.space_group_name_H-M   'P 1'
#
loop_
_entity.id
_entity.type
_entity.pdbx_description
1 polymer ?
#
loop_
_entity_poly.entity_id
_entity_poly.type
_entity_poly.pdbx_seq_one_letter_code
_entity_poly.pdbx_strand_id
1 'polypeptide(L)'
;MTRLLAATLAVITTAFTLCAGAQTPAAAPPAAAALQMLMTTPAFEDGGVLPPKYAGGATAVSPALSWSQVLPGTQSFVVLMHDLEPAQNKTSKMDITHWLAWNIPGTSTGLAEGVPAGALPDGTQQISIRTNGYFGPGAGPGKYHHYVFELYALDVKLTVAPAQPEQVVETRRAVFDAMDGHVLGKAVLVSRFHR
;
A
#
# COMPACT_ATOMS: atom_id res chain seq x y z
N MET A 1 24.54 95.73 35.47
CA MET A 1 23.13 95.37 35.16
C MET A 1 23.08 94.76 33.78
N THR A 2 23.26 93.49 33.68
CA THR A 2 23.41 92.77 32.42
C THR A 2 22.20 91.90 32.19
N ARG A 3 21.45 92.19 31.13
CA ARG A 3 20.26 91.37 30.74
C ARG A 3 20.66 90.20 29.81
N LEU A 4 20.45 88.98 30.25
CA LEU A 4 20.55 87.81 29.41
C LEU A 4 19.29 87.65 28.54
N LEU A 5 19.46 87.55 27.22
CA LEU A 5 18.43 87.07 26.31
C LEU A 5 18.53 85.56 26.21
N ALA A 6 17.45 84.91 26.51
CA ALA A 6 17.29 83.46 26.27
C ALA A 6 16.72 83.23 24.88
N ALA A 7 17.43 82.52 24.01
CA ALA A 7 16.96 82.11 22.69
C ALA A 7 16.38 80.73 22.82
N THR A 8 15.08 80.60 22.51
CA THR A 8 14.33 79.30 22.48
C THR A 8 14.49 78.71 21.10
N LEU A 9 15.13 77.49 21.07
CA LEU A 9 15.31 76.76 19.83
C LEU A 9 14.09 75.75 19.71
N ALA A 10 13.25 75.95 18.71
CA ALA A 10 12.12 75.04 18.40
C ALA A 10 12.65 73.87 17.54
N VAL A 11 12.60 72.64 18.09
CA VAL A 11 12.92 71.43 17.35
C VAL A 11 11.64 70.94 16.69
N ILE A 12 11.59 70.95 15.36
CA ILE A 12 10.50 70.36 14.56
C ILE A 12 10.86 68.92 14.32
N THR A 13 10.17 68.02 15.00
CA THR A 13 10.27 66.58 14.78
C THR A 13 9.27 66.15 13.67
N THR A 14 9.81 65.87 12.48
CA THR A 14 9.05 65.25 11.37
C THR A 14 8.91 63.77 11.63
N ALA A 15 7.69 63.33 11.94
CA ALA A 15 7.35 61.92 12.06
C ALA A 15 7.22 61.28 10.65
N PHE A 16 8.14 60.40 10.29
CA PHE A 16 8.01 59.55 9.10
C PHE A 16 7.13 58.34 9.46
N THR A 17 5.90 58.32 8.94
CA THR A 17 5.03 57.14 9.03
C THR A 17 5.48 56.11 7.99
N LEU A 18 6.18 55.04 8.43
CA LEU A 18 6.43 53.86 7.60
C LEU A 18 5.10 53.12 7.41
N CYS A 19 4.50 53.19 6.24
CA CYS A 19 3.48 52.23 5.82
C CYS A 19 4.15 50.88 5.59
N ALA A 20 4.06 49.97 6.57
CA ALA A 20 4.41 48.57 6.37
C ALA A 20 3.33 47.94 5.46
N GLY A 21 3.67 47.79 4.18
CA GLY A 21 2.85 47.04 3.25
C GLY A 21 2.81 45.57 3.71
N ALA A 22 1.65 45.10 4.14
CA ALA A 22 1.41 43.69 4.43
C ALA A 22 1.55 42.91 3.12
N GLN A 23 2.68 42.25 2.92
CA GLN A 23 2.83 41.26 1.85
C GLN A 23 1.96 40.05 2.18
N THR A 24 0.88 39.87 1.42
CA THR A 24 0.10 38.62 1.45
C THR A 24 1.07 37.48 1.08
N PRO A 25 1.20 36.41 1.92
CA PRO A 25 2.03 35.27 1.56
C PRO A 25 1.51 34.68 0.23
N ALA A 26 2.40 34.54 -0.76
CA ALA A 26 2.05 33.83 -1.98
C ALA A 26 1.56 32.44 -1.61
N ALA A 27 0.37 32.06 -2.11
CA ALA A 27 -0.16 30.71 -1.93
C ALA A 27 0.88 29.71 -2.41
N ALA A 28 1.23 28.74 -1.56
CA ALA A 28 2.11 27.65 -1.95
C ALA A 28 1.49 26.97 -3.19
N PRO A 29 2.32 26.58 -4.19
CA PRO A 29 1.80 25.84 -5.33
C PRO A 29 1.08 24.59 -4.83
N PRO A 30 -0.04 24.17 -5.46
CA PRO A 30 -0.74 22.97 -5.07
C PRO A 30 0.27 21.82 -5.07
N ALA A 31 0.34 21.07 -3.97
CA ALA A 31 1.19 19.89 -3.88
C ALA A 31 0.81 19.00 -5.07
N ALA A 32 1.80 18.65 -5.90
CA ALA A 32 1.60 17.71 -6.99
C ALA A 32 0.90 16.47 -6.38
N ALA A 33 -0.26 16.08 -6.92
CA ALA A 33 -0.97 14.90 -6.45
C ALA A 33 0.02 13.73 -6.48
N ALA A 34 0.30 13.16 -5.32
CA ALA A 34 1.22 12.04 -5.23
C ALA A 34 0.70 10.94 -6.16
N LEU A 35 1.55 10.41 -7.04
CA LEU A 35 1.21 9.28 -7.88
C LEU A 35 0.74 8.14 -6.99
N GLN A 36 -0.52 7.75 -7.13
CA GLN A 36 -1.09 6.67 -6.36
C GLN A 36 -1.08 5.41 -7.23
N MET A 37 -0.38 4.37 -6.80
CA MET A 37 -0.39 3.10 -7.49
C MET A 37 -1.82 2.58 -7.64
N LEU A 38 -2.12 1.99 -8.79
CA LEU A 38 -3.39 1.34 -9.08
C LEU A 38 -3.16 -0.15 -9.28
N MET A 39 -4.06 -0.96 -8.71
CA MET A 39 -4.15 -2.39 -8.98
C MET A 39 -5.55 -2.71 -9.49
N THR A 40 -5.64 -3.49 -10.56
CA THR A 40 -6.88 -3.90 -11.20
C THR A 40 -6.83 -5.38 -11.57
N THR A 41 -7.99 -5.95 -11.86
CA THR A 41 -8.15 -7.31 -12.38
C THR A 41 -9.31 -7.35 -13.39
N PRO A 42 -9.23 -8.15 -14.45
CA PRO A 42 -10.38 -8.43 -15.30
C PRO A 42 -11.36 -9.43 -14.69
N ALA A 43 -11.02 -10.03 -13.54
CA ALA A 43 -11.77 -11.10 -12.91
C ALA A 43 -13.03 -10.60 -12.17
N PHE A 44 -12.98 -9.40 -11.58
CA PHE A 44 -14.06 -8.78 -10.81
C PHE A 44 -13.82 -7.27 -10.68
N GLU A 45 -14.85 -6.51 -10.39
CA GLU A 45 -14.75 -5.09 -10.03
C GLU A 45 -14.36 -4.94 -8.55
N ASP A 46 -13.73 -3.83 -8.18
CA ASP A 46 -13.39 -3.54 -6.78
C ASP A 46 -14.65 -3.57 -5.90
N GLY A 47 -14.60 -4.34 -4.81
CA GLY A 47 -15.76 -4.66 -3.97
C GLY A 47 -16.71 -5.71 -4.57
N GLY A 48 -16.44 -6.22 -5.76
CA GLY A 48 -17.28 -7.19 -6.48
C GLY A 48 -17.20 -8.61 -5.95
N VAL A 49 -18.04 -9.49 -6.51
CA VAL A 49 -18.07 -10.92 -6.17
C VAL A 49 -17.02 -11.66 -7.00
N LEU A 50 -16.17 -12.42 -6.31
CA LEU A 50 -15.17 -13.26 -6.96
C LEU A 50 -15.85 -14.43 -7.69
N PRO A 51 -15.60 -14.62 -9.01
CA PRO A 51 -16.15 -15.76 -9.75
C PRO A 51 -15.68 -17.11 -9.19
N PRO A 52 -16.54 -18.15 -9.25
CA PRO A 52 -16.24 -19.48 -8.68
C PRO A 52 -14.93 -20.13 -9.18
N LYS A 53 -14.50 -19.82 -10.38
CA LYS A 53 -13.23 -20.34 -10.95
C LYS A 53 -11.99 -19.95 -10.12
N TYR A 54 -12.04 -18.83 -9.39
CA TYR A 54 -10.97 -18.35 -8.52
C TYR A 54 -11.13 -18.79 -7.06
N ALA A 55 -12.19 -19.53 -6.76
CA ALA A 55 -12.52 -20.07 -5.43
C ALA A 55 -12.34 -21.59 -5.38
N GLY A 56 -12.43 -22.21 -4.19
CA GLY A 56 -12.40 -23.66 -4.06
C GLY A 56 -11.07 -24.25 -3.57
N GLY A 57 -10.25 -23.44 -2.92
CA GLY A 57 -9.04 -23.92 -2.24
C GLY A 57 -7.84 -24.15 -3.17
N ALA A 58 -7.14 -25.26 -2.99
CA ALA A 58 -5.86 -25.53 -3.67
C ALA A 58 -5.98 -25.76 -5.20
N THR A 59 -7.16 -26.06 -5.69
CA THR A 59 -7.41 -26.29 -7.14
C THR A 59 -7.86 -25.01 -7.86
N ALA A 60 -8.05 -23.92 -7.11
CA ALA A 60 -8.46 -22.65 -7.68
C ALA A 60 -7.35 -22.03 -8.55
N VAL A 61 -7.78 -21.33 -9.57
CA VAL A 61 -6.90 -20.53 -10.42
C VAL A 61 -6.73 -19.15 -9.80
N SER A 62 -5.50 -18.62 -9.72
CA SER A 62 -5.31 -17.25 -9.28
C SER A 62 -5.84 -16.25 -10.32
N PRO A 63 -6.50 -15.15 -9.93
CA PRO A 63 -6.91 -14.12 -10.88
C PRO A 63 -5.68 -13.43 -11.48
N ALA A 64 -5.81 -12.96 -12.73
CA ALA A 64 -4.84 -12.02 -13.28
C ALA A 64 -4.89 -10.71 -12.49
N LEU A 65 -3.74 -10.15 -12.17
CA LEU A 65 -3.60 -8.84 -11.55
C LEU A 65 -2.77 -7.93 -12.47
N SER A 66 -3.15 -6.67 -12.57
CA SER A 66 -2.39 -5.66 -13.30
C SER A 66 -2.20 -4.43 -12.42
N TRP A 67 -1.04 -3.76 -12.55
CA TRP A 67 -0.78 -2.54 -11.82
C TRP A 67 -0.11 -1.48 -12.68
N SER A 68 -0.31 -0.23 -12.30
CA SER A 68 0.21 0.95 -13.00
C SER A 68 0.59 2.05 -12.01
N GLN A 69 1.16 3.14 -12.53
CA GLN A 69 1.63 4.27 -11.75
C GLN A 69 2.67 3.85 -10.68
N VAL A 70 3.55 2.92 -11.08
CA VAL A 70 4.63 2.41 -10.23
C VAL A 70 5.61 3.52 -9.90
N LEU A 71 6.00 3.61 -8.64
CA LEU A 71 6.90 4.64 -8.15
C LEU A 71 8.33 4.40 -8.63
N PRO A 72 9.07 5.46 -8.99
CA PRO A 72 10.48 5.34 -9.35
C PRO A 72 11.31 4.71 -8.22
N GLY A 73 12.28 3.87 -8.58
CA GLY A 73 13.12 3.18 -7.61
C GLY A 73 12.58 1.82 -7.17
N THR A 74 11.38 1.42 -7.63
CA THR A 74 10.83 0.10 -7.31
C THR A 74 11.73 -1.02 -7.82
N GLN A 75 12.22 -1.88 -6.91
CA GLN A 75 13.05 -3.05 -7.20
C GLN A 75 12.26 -4.36 -7.13
N SER A 76 11.24 -4.43 -6.29
CA SER A 76 10.37 -5.59 -6.19
C SER A 76 8.96 -5.22 -5.75
N PHE A 77 8.02 -6.19 -5.91
CA PHE A 77 6.68 -6.08 -5.35
C PHE A 77 6.40 -7.24 -4.40
N VAL A 78 5.45 -6.98 -3.49
CA VAL A 78 4.78 -7.98 -2.65
C VAL A 78 3.30 -7.90 -2.93
N VAL A 79 2.66 -9.07 -3.16
CA VAL A 79 1.21 -9.24 -3.22
C VAL A 79 0.77 -10.05 -2.01
N LEU A 80 -0.19 -9.54 -1.26
CA LEU A 80 -0.89 -10.27 -0.21
C LEU A 80 -2.38 -10.36 -0.54
N MET A 81 -2.95 -11.56 -0.50
CA MET A 81 -4.40 -11.78 -0.45
C MET A 81 -4.77 -12.42 0.88
N HIS A 82 -5.70 -11.82 1.61
CA HIS A 82 -6.11 -12.32 2.90
C HIS A 82 -7.63 -12.17 3.14
N ASP A 83 -8.19 -13.08 3.94
CA ASP A 83 -9.60 -13.12 4.35
C ASP A 83 -9.75 -12.47 5.73
N LEU A 84 -10.55 -11.42 5.83
CA LEU A 84 -10.71 -10.63 7.04
C LEU A 84 -11.67 -11.25 8.06
N GLU A 85 -12.66 -12.03 7.63
CA GLU A 85 -13.74 -12.49 8.49
C GLU A 85 -13.29 -13.39 9.65
N PRO A 86 -12.30 -14.27 9.50
CA PRO A 86 -11.81 -15.09 10.63
C PRO A 86 -11.28 -14.26 11.80
N ALA A 87 -10.74 -13.07 11.53
CA ALA A 87 -10.23 -12.17 12.58
C ALA A 87 -11.34 -11.44 13.35
N GLN A 88 -12.58 -11.49 12.88
CA GLN A 88 -13.72 -10.74 13.44
C GLN A 88 -14.51 -11.51 14.50
N ASN A 89 -14.07 -12.70 14.90
CA ASN A 89 -14.73 -13.51 15.92
C ASN A 89 -13.98 -13.46 17.28
N LYS A 90 -14.63 -13.95 18.33
CA LYS A 90 -14.07 -13.89 19.70
C LYS A 90 -12.83 -14.77 19.90
N THR A 91 -12.62 -15.77 19.06
CA THR A 91 -11.57 -16.79 19.23
C THR A 91 -10.38 -16.60 18.29
N SER A 92 -10.54 -15.87 17.19
CA SER A 92 -9.49 -15.59 16.23
C SER A 92 -9.21 -14.09 16.14
N LYS A 93 -7.94 -13.73 16.27
CA LYS A 93 -7.45 -12.35 16.07
C LYS A 93 -6.68 -12.20 14.77
N MET A 94 -6.55 -13.29 14.01
CA MET A 94 -5.77 -13.32 12.78
C MET A 94 -6.67 -13.60 11.58
N ASP A 95 -6.42 -12.90 10.53
CA ASP A 95 -6.94 -13.16 9.20
C ASP A 95 -6.26 -14.39 8.57
N ILE A 96 -6.80 -14.88 7.47
CA ILE A 96 -6.24 -16.02 6.76
C ILE A 96 -5.46 -15.53 5.53
N THR A 97 -4.20 -15.91 5.43
CA THR A 97 -3.37 -15.65 4.25
C THR A 97 -3.73 -16.64 3.13
N HIS A 98 -4.38 -16.13 2.09
CA HIS A 98 -4.78 -16.87 0.90
C HIS A 98 -3.71 -16.86 -0.18
N TRP A 99 -2.89 -15.83 -0.23
CA TRP A 99 -1.74 -15.73 -1.13
C TRP A 99 -0.79 -14.65 -0.63
N LEU A 100 0.45 -15.01 -0.43
CA LEU A 100 1.56 -14.09 -0.23
C LEU A 100 2.59 -14.41 -1.29
N ALA A 101 2.88 -13.44 -2.17
CA ALA A 101 3.94 -13.53 -3.16
C ALA A 101 4.89 -12.36 -2.96
N TRP A 102 6.19 -12.62 -2.90
CA TRP A 102 7.22 -11.60 -2.70
C TRP A 102 8.38 -11.76 -3.68
N ASN A 103 9.19 -10.71 -3.78
CA ASN A 103 10.26 -10.61 -4.78
C ASN A 103 9.77 -10.68 -6.23
N ILE A 104 8.51 -10.30 -6.48
CA ILE A 104 8.03 -10.09 -7.85
C ILE A 104 8.89 -8.97 -8.45
N PRO A 105 9.49 -9.15 -9.64
CA PRO A 105 10.41 -8.16 -10.22
C PRO A 105 9.82 -6.75 -10.33
N GLY A 106 10.61 -5.72 -10.01
CA GLY A 106 10.18 -4.32 -10.07
C GLY A 106 9.83 -3.83 -11.49
N THR A 107 10.19 -4.59 -12.52
CA THR A 107 9.80 -4.36 -13.92
C THR A 107 8.44 -4.98 -14.29
N SER A 108 7.85 -5.78 -13.38
CA SER A 108 6.55 -6.43 -13.61
C SER A 108 5.42 -5.39 -13.61
N THR A 109 4.47 -5.56 -14.51
CA THR A 109 3.23 -4.77 -14.56
C THR A 109 2.00 -5.57 -14.14
N GLY A 110 2.20 -6.81 -13.69
CA GLY A 110 1.10 -7.68 -13.28
C GLY A 110 1.55 -9.13 -13.03
N LEU A 111 0.58 -9.94 -12.65
CA LEU A 111 0.65 -11.39 -12.60
C LEU A 111 -0.40 -11.97 -13.54
N ALA A 112 -0.02 -12.95 -14.35
CA ALA A 112 -0.96 -13.64 -15.23
C ALA A 112 -1.99 -14.44 -14.43
N GLU A 113 -3.13 -14.76 -15.05
CA GLU A 113 -4.06 -15.74 -14.50
C GLU A 113 -3.38 -17.11 -14.38
N GLY A 114 -3.61 -17.82 -13.27
CA GLY A 114 -3.09 -19.15 -13.07
C GLY A 114 -1.60 -19.21 -12.78
N VAL A 115 -1.09 -18.33 -11.93
CA VAL A 115 0.31 -18.39 -11.46
C VAL A 115 0.60 -19.77 -10.90
N PRO A 116 1.63 -20.50 -11.41
CA PRO A 116 2.00 -21.80 -10.88
C PRO A 116 2.42 -21.74 -9.41
N ALA A 117 2.15 -22.80 -8.64
CA ALA A 117 2.62 -22.89 -7.26
C ALA A 117 4.16 -23.05 -7.19
N GLY A 118 4.75 -22.64 -6.09
CA GLY A 118 6.19 -22.70 -5.83
C GLY A 118 6.94 -21.43 -6.20
N ALA A 119 8.25 -21.50 -6.15
CA ALA A 119 9.13 -20.43 -6.60
C ALA A 119 9.05 -20.29 -8.12
N LEU A 120 8.95 -19.06 -8.61
CA LEU A 120 8.91 -18.79 -10.05
C LEU A 120 10.34 -18.56 -10.61
N PRO A 121 10.54 -18.77 -11.91
CA PRO A 121 11.86 -18.60 -12.54
C PRO A 121 12.43 -17.17 -12.45
N ASP A 122 11.57 -16.17 -12.25
CA ASP A 122 11.95 -14.76 -12.10
C ASP A 122 12.41 -14.38 -10.68
N GLY A 123 12.40 -15.34 -9.75
CA GLY A 123 12.77 -15.16 -8.36
C GLY A 123 11.61 -14.90 -7.40
N THR A 124 10.37 -14.79 -7.91
CA THR A 124 9.17 -14.66 -7.08
C THR A 124 9.01 -15.88 -6.18
N GLN A 125 8.79 -15.65 -4.89
CA GLN A 125 8.47 -16.66 -3.89
C GLN A 125 7.01 -16.57 -3.51
N GLN A 126 6.40 -17.71 -3.11
CA GLN A 126 4.98 -17.74 -2.79
C GLN A 126 4.68 -18.67 -1.62
N ILE A 127 3.65 -18.33 -0.85
CA ILE A 127 3.09 -19.17 0.20
C ILE A 127 1.62 -18.81 0.47
N SER A 128 0.84 -19.74 0.95
CA SER A 128 -0.49 -19.54 1.52
C SER A 128 -0.73 -20.52 2.66
N ILE A 129 -1.89 -20.46 3.29
CA ILE A 129 -2.24 -21.34 4.43
C ILE A 129 -2.19 -22.85 4.10
N ARG A 130 -2.21 -23.23 2.83
CA ARG A 130 -2.30 -24.64 2.41
C ARG A 130 -1.35 -25.04 1.30
N THR A 131 -0.80 -24.06 0.57
CA THR A 131 0.04 -24.33 -0.60
C THR A 131 1.18 -23.30 -0.69
N ASN A 132 2.19 -23.62 -1.50
CA ASN A 132 3.22 -22.65 -1.86
C ASN A 132 2.78 -21.81 -3.08
N GLY A 133 1.56 -21.28 -3.05
CA GLY A 133 0.96 -20.49 -4.11
C GLY A 133 -0.42 -19.96 -3.69
N TYR A 134 -1.23 -19.62 -4.67
CA TYR A 134 -2.58 -19.16 -4.44
C TYR A 134 -3.46 -20.26 -3.84
N PHE A 135 -4.24 -19.91 -2.82
CA PHE A 135 -5.27 -20.75 -2.22
C PHE A 135 -6.61 -20.00 -2.30
N GLY A 136 -7.51 -20.46 -3.16
CA GLY A 136 -8.77 -19.78 -3.44
C GLY A 136 -9.69 -19.68 -2.22
N PRO A 137 -10.58 -18.68 -2.20
CA PRO A 137 -11.66 -18.55 -1.22
C PRO A 137 -12.46 -19.83 -1.00
N GLY A 138 -12.79 -20.11 0.27
CA GLY A 138 -13.52 -21.29 0.67
C GLY A 138 -14.67 -21.00 1.64
N ALA A 139 -15.12 -19.75 1.74
CA ALA A 139 -16.20 -19.34 2.64
C ALA A 139 -17.45 -20.21 2.44
N GLY A 140 -18.06 -20.58 3.55
CA GLY A 140 -19.30 -21.39 3.55
C GLY A 140 -20.52 -20.58 3.08
N PRO A 141 -21.71 -21.22 3.04
CA PRO A 141 -22.94 -20.53 2.71
C PRO A 141 -23.27 -19.46 3.78
N GLY A 142 -23.91 -18.37 3.36
CA GLY A 142 -24.41 -17.34 4.26
C GLY A 142 -23.74 -15.98 4.06
N LYS A 143 -22.83 -15.61 4.97
CA LYS A 143 -22.18 -14.31 4.89
C LYS A 143 -21.08 -14.28 3.83
N TYR A 144 -21.00 -13.15 3.12
CA TYR A 144 -19.83 -12.87 2.32
C TYR A 144 -18.60 -12.70 3.23
N HIS A 145 -17.49 -13.34 2.83
CA HIS A 145 -16.17 -12.99 3.30
C HIS A 145 -15.54 -11.95 2.39
N HIS A 146 -14.73 -11.05 2.95
CA HIS A 146 -13.98 -10.03 2.20
C HIS A 146 -12.53 -10.47 2.06
N TYR A 147 -12.13 -10.55 0.81
CA TYR A 147 -10.76 -10.92 0.43
C TYR A 147 -10.06 -9.67 -0.08
N VAL A 148 -9.09 -9.21 0.68
CA VAL A 148 -8.31 -8.01 0.36
C VAL A 148 -7.04 -8.42 -0.36
N PHE A 149 -6.82 -7.86 -1.53
CA PHE A 149 -5.57 -7.93 -2.27
C PHE A 149 -4.80 -6.63 -1.99
N GLU A 150 -3.59 -6.76 -1.52
CA GLU A 150 -2.68 -5.64 -1.26
C GLU A 150 -1.43 -5.82 -2.13
N LEU A 151 -1.05 -4.76 -2.83
CA LEU A 151 0.19 -4.67 -3.58
C LEU A 151 1.10 -3.65 -2.93
N TYR A 152 2.33 -4.02 -2.66
CA TYR A 152 3.37 -3.14 -2.14
C TYR A 152 4.51 -3.04 -3.15
N ALA A 153 4.96 -1.83 -3.46
CA ALA A 153 6.18 -1.56 -4.21
C ALA A 153 7.32 -1.28 -3.23
N LEU A 154 8.44 -1.96 -3.40
CA LEU A 154 9.60 -1.86 -2.50
C LEU A 154 10.84 -1.38 -3.27
N ASP A 155 11.70 -0.61 -2.60
CA ASP A 155 13.01 -0.20 -3.11
C ASP A 155 14.10 -1.24 -2.89
N VAL A 156 13.74 -2.46 -2.51
CA VAL A 156 14.65 -3.56 -2.20
C VAL A 156 14.06 -4.90 -2.65
N LYS A 157 14.92 -5.92 -2.84
CA LYS A 157 14.52 -7.32 -2.83
C LYS A 157 14.69 -7.90 -1.43
N LEU A 158 13.69 -8.63 -0.96
CA LEU A 158 13.68 -9.21 0.38
C LEU A 158 14.54 -10.48 0.46
N THR A 159 15.25 -10.67 1.57
CA THR A 159 16.07 -11.87 1.82
C THR A 159 15.34 -12.95 2.62
N VAL A 160 13.99 -12.94 2.54
CA VAL A 160 13.14 -13.93 3.21
C VAL A 160 13.13 -15.21 2.39
N ALA A 161 13.58 -16.31 3.00
CA ALA A 161 13.57 -17.63 2.37
C ALA A 161 12.13 -18.18 2.24
N PRO A 162 11.85 -18.99 1.19
CA PRO A 162 10.58 -19.71 1.10
C PRO A 162 10.45 -20.72 2.25
N ALA A 163 9.20 -20.93 2.70
CA ALA A 163 8.90 -21.85 3.79
C ALA A 163 7.76 -22.81 3.39
N GLN A 164 7.45 -23.76 4.28
CA GLN A 164 6.31 -24.66 4.08
C GLN A 164 4.99 -23.97 4.50
N PRO A 165 3.84 -24.37 3.97
CA PRO A 165 2.54 -23.76 4.26
C PRO A 165 2.20 -23.66 5.75
N GLU A 166 2.66 -24.59 6.57
CA GLU A 166 2.48 -24.58 8.02
C GLU A 166 3.14 -23.38 8.70
N GLN A 167 4.11 -22.75 8.03
CA GLN A 167 4.86 -21.57 8.50
C GLN A 167 4.37 -20.26 7.86
N VAL A 168 3.17 -20.25 7.28
CA VAL A 168 2.64 -19.07 6.57
C VAL A 168 2.58 -17.83 7.46
N VAL A 169 2.23 -18.00 8.74
CA VAL A 169 2.11 -16.88 9.69
C VAL A 169 3.47 -16.27 9.97
N GLU A 170 4.46 -17.10 10.26
CA GLU A 170 5.84 -16.68 10.52
C GLU A 170 6.48 -16.08 9.27
N THR A 171 6.23 -16.70 8.09
CA THR A 171 6.73 -16.19 6.80
C THR A 171 6.12 -14.83 6.47
N ARG A 172 4.79 -14.67 6.63
CA ARG A 172 4.14 -13.38 6.43
C ARG A 172 4.73 -12.32 7.35
N ARG A 173 4.93 -12.65 8.63
CA ARG A 173 5.56 -11.74 9.57
C ARG A 173 6.97 -11.36 9.12
N ALA A 174 7.81 -12.33 8.76
CA ALA A 174 9.18 -12.07 8.31
C ALA A 174 9.23 -11.21 7.03
N VAL A 175 8.28 -11.41 6.09
CA VAL A 175 8.16 -10.57 4.89
C VAL A 175 7.81 -9.14 5.29
N PHE A 176 6.81 -8.95 6.18
CA PHE A 176 6.39 -7.61 6.60
C PHE A 176 7.45 -6.89 7.44
N ASP A 177 8.14 -7.60 8.33
CA ASP A 177 9.26 -7.06 9.11
C ASP A 177 10.41 -6.62 8.16
N ALA A 178 10.67 -7.38 7.08
CA ALA A 178 11.68 -7.04 6.08
C ALA A 178 11.25 -5.92 5.11
N MET A 179 9.96 -5.60 5.03
CA MET A 179 9.44 -4.47 4.26
C MET A 179 9.55 -3.14 5.01
N ASP A 180 9.78 -3.16 6.33
CA ASP A 180 9.81 -1.95 7.15
C ASP A 180 10.89 -0.97 6.67
N GLY A 181 10.47 0.28 6.43
CA GLY A 181 11.34 1.32 5.87
C GLY A 181 11.58 1.24 4.35
N HIS A 182 11.04 0.21 3.65
CA HIS A 182 11.30 -0.04 2.24
C HIS A 182 10.08 0.13 1.32
N VAL A 183 8.90 0.45 1.87
CA VAL A 183 7.67 0.59 1.09
C VAL A 183 7.61 1.96 0.42
N LEU A 184 7.66 1.97 -0.92
CA LEU A 184 7.51 3.17 -1.75
C LEU A 184 6.04 3.51 -2.02
N GLY A 185 5.18 2.50 -2.15
CA GLY A 185 3.77 2.68 -2.44
C GLY A 185 2.94 1.43 -2.24
N LYS A 186 1.63 1.62 -2.18
CA LYS A 186 0.64 0.57 -1.95
C LYS A 186 -0.57 0.76 -2.86
N ALA A 187 -1.15 -0.34 -3.32
CA ALA A 187 -2.48 -0.38 -3.92
C ALA A 187 -3.31 -1.49 -3.27
N VAL A 188 -4.62 -1.33 -3.28
CA VAL A 188 -5.57 -2.27 -2.66
C VAL A 188 -6.70 -2.56 -3.63
N LEU A 189 -7.17 -3.80 -3.65
CA LEU A 189 -8.33 -4.26 -4.38
C LEU A 189 -9.10 -5.25 -3.49
N VAL A 190 -10.42 -5.16 -3.46
CA VAL A 190 -11.26 -6.01 -2.60
C VAL A 190 -12.19 -6.88 -3.43
N SER A 191 -12.35 -8.13 -3.04
CA SER A 191 -13.41 -9.01 -3.55
C SER A 191 -14.22 -9.60 -2.40
N ARG A 192 -15.40 -10.13 -2.74
CA ARG A 192 -16.28 -10.85 -1.80
C ARG A 192 -16.56 -12.23 -2.34
N PHE A 193 -16.69 -13.22 -1.46
CA PHE A 193 -17.08 -14.56 -1.85
C PHE A 193 -17.85 -15.27 -0.73
N HIS A 194 -18.85 -16.07 -1.11
CA HIS A 194 -19.47 -17.13 -0.32
C HIS A 194 -19.96 -18.24 -1.27
N ARG A 195 -20.20 -19.42 -0.76
CA ARG A 195 -20.86 -20.53 -1.48
C ARG A 195 -22.36 -20.39 -1.45
#